data_0a87534d6cdbcd73e840c76331e3b6ce
#
_entry.id   0a87534d6cdbcd73e840c76331e3b6ce
#
_cell.length_a   1.000
_cell.length_b   1.000
_cell.length_c   1.000
_cell.angle_alpha   90.00
_cell.angle_beta   90.00
_cell.angle_gamma   90.00
#
_symmetry.space_group_name_H-M   'P 1'
#
loop_
_entity.id
_entity.type
_entity.pdbx_description
1 polymer ?
#
loop_
_entity_poly.entity_id
_entity_poly.type
_entity_poly.pdbx_seq_one_letter_code
_entity_poly.pdbx_strand_id
1 'polypeptide(L)'
;IAPAMLAGCTIVLKPSPFTPLTTLRIAELIAGVVPPGVVNIITGEDDLGPMMTSHPDIDKITFTGSTATGKKIMEGASADLKR
;
A
#
# COMPACT_ATOMS: atom_id res chain seq x y z
N ILE A 1 -9.23 0.41 0.38
CA ILE A 1 -9.33 -0.17 -0.97
C ILE A 1 -10.44 0.54 -1.76
N ALA A 2 -11.70 0.46 -1.31
CA ALA A 2 -12.85 0.94 -2.09
C ALA A 2 -12.76 2.41 -2.54
N PRO A 3 -12.41 3.40 -1.69
CA PRO A 3 -12.31 4.80 -2.13
C PRO A 3 -11.26 5.02 -3.23
N ALA A 4 -10.12 4.32 -3.16
CA ALA A 4 -9.07 4.42 -4.17
C ALA A 4 -9.54 3.83 -5.51
N MET A 5 -10.22 2.70 -5.49
CA MET A 5 -10.80 2.09 -6.70
C MET A 5 -11.87 2.98 -7.33
N LEU A 6 -12.73 3.60 -6.52
CA LEU A 6 -13.74 4.55 -7.02
C LEU A 6 -13.12 5.78 -7.65
N ALA A 7 -11.94 6.20 -7.17
CA ALA A 7 -11.18 7.29 -7.77
C ALA A 7 -10.41 6.89 -9.05
N GLY A 8 -10.49 5.63 -9.46
CA GLY A 8 -9.80 5.10 -10.65
C GLY A 8 -8.33 4.75 -10.42
N CYS A 9 -7.90 4.60 -9.17
CA CYS A 9 -6.52 4.26 -8.84
C CYS A 9 -6.28 2.75 -8.84
N THR A 10 -5.11 2.33 -9.26
CA THR A 10 -4.57 1.02 -8.92
C THR A 10 -3.95 1.06 -7.52
N ILE A 11 -3.89 -0.10 -6.87
CA ILE A 11 -3.53 -0.18 -5.46
C ILE A 11 -2.43 -1.21 -5.27
N VAL A 12 -1.40 -0.83 -4.52
CA VAL A 12 -0.44 -1.76 -3.91
C VAL A 12 -0.65 -1.70 -2.40
N LEU A 13 -1.08 -2.80 -1.81
CA LEU A 13 -1.37 -2.91 -0.39
C LEU A 13 -0.32 -3.76 0.31
N LYS A 14 0.32 -3.19 1.32
CA LYS A 14 1.25 -3.90 2.19
C LYS A 14 0.62 -4.07 3.58
N PRO A 15 0.23 -5.28 3.99
CA PRO A 15 -0.23 -5.53 5.34
C PRO A 15 0.91 -5.48 6.36
N SER A 16 0.57 -5.43 7.64
CA SER A 16 1.55 -5.63 8.72
C SER A 16 2.23 -7.00 8.55
N PRO A 17 3.55 -7.09 8.75
CA PRO A 17 4.23 -8.39 8.70
C PRO A 17 3.74 -9.37 9.77
N PHE A 18 3.17 -8.86 10.87
CA PHE A 18 2.65 -9.69 11.97
C PHE A 18 1.23 -10.23 11.73
N THR A 19 0.45 -9.59 10.86
CA THR A 19 -0.96 -9.93 10.64
C THR A 19 -1.37 -9.89 9.17
N PRO A 20 -0.68 -10.62 8.25
CA PRO A 20 -0.95 -10.51 6.82
C PRO A 20 -2.09 -11.40 6.33
N LEU A 21 -2.51 -12.43 7.08
CA LEU A 21 -3.37 -13.51 6.59
C LEU A 21 -4.75 -13.02 6.13
N THR A 22 -5.38 -12.14 6.89
CA THR A 22 -6.70 -11.59 6.53
C THR A 22 -6.64 -10.79 5.23
N THR A 23 -5.59 -10.00 5.06
CA THR A 23 -5.38 -9.22 3.85
C THR A 23 -5.13 -10.11 2.63
N LEU A 24 -4.35 -11.17 2.78
CA LEU A 24 -4.14 -12.17 1.73
C LEU A 24 -5.43 -12.90 1.39
N ARG A 25 -6.27 -13.21 2.38
CA ARG A 25 -7.59 -13.80 2.13
C ARG A 25 -8.50 -12.87 1.36
N ILE A 26 -8.45 -11.57 1.61
CA ILE A 26 -9.18 -10.57 0.81
C ILE A 26 -8.70 -10.62 -0.64
N ALA A 27 -7.39 -10.73 -0.89
CA ALA A 27 -6.86 -10.85 -2.25
C ALA A 27 -7.46 -12.04 -3.00
N GLU A 28 -7.54 -13.21 -2.34
CA GLU A 28 -8.15 -14.39 -2.93
C GLU A 28 -9.64 -14.18 -3.26
N LEU A 29 -10.39 -13.55 -2.36
CA LEU A 29 -11.82 -13.33 -2.52
C LEU A 29 -12.16 -12.33 -3.64
N ILE A 30 -11.31 -11.32 -3.86
CA ILE A 30 -11.52 -10.33 -4.92
C ILE A 30 -10.87 -10.73 -6.25
N ALA A 31 -10.06 -11.77 -6.27
CA ALA A 31 -9.49 -12.31 -7.49
C ALA A 31 -10.63 -12.72 -8.47
N GLY A 32 -10.60 -12.16 -9.68
CA GLY A 32 -11.67 -12.37 -10.67
C GLY A 32 -12.87 -11.42 -10.53
N VAL A 33 -12.97 -10.66 -9.43
CA VAL A 33 -13.99 -9.59 -9.28
C VAL A 33 -13.50 -8.29 -9.90
N VAL A 34 -12.21 -8.00 -9.73
CA VAL A 34 -11.55 -6.82 -10.32
C VAL A 34 -10.55 -7.28 -11.40
N PRO A 35 -10.29 -6.45 -12.40
CA PRO A 35 -9.28 -6.77 -13.42
C PRO A 35 -7.89 -7.02 -12.79
N PRO A 36 -7.07 -7.89 -13.38
CA PRO A 36 -5.69 -8.09 -12.95
C PRO A 36 -4.91 -6.77 -12.90
N GLY A 37 -4.11 -6.59 -11.83
CA GLY A 37 -3.28 -5.40 -11.65
C GLY A 37 -3.99 -4.21 -10.99
N VAL A 38 -5.30 -4.25 -10.78
CA VAL A 38 -6.02 -3.17 -10.09
C VAL A 38 -5.75 -3.18 -8.58
N VAL A 39 -5.79 -4.35 -7.95
CA VAL A 39 -5.46 -4.52 -6.53
C VAL A 39 -4.35 -5.54 -6.40
N ASN A 40 -3.23 -5.11 -5.86
CA ASN A 40 -2.03 -5.93 -5.68
C ASN A 40 -1.69 -5.97 -4.20
N ILE A 41 -1.47 -7.15 -3.65
CA ILE A 41 -1.09 -7.31 -2.25
C ILE A 41 0.30 -7.91 -2.19
N ILE A 42 1.20 -7.23 -1.51
CA ILE A 42 2.59 -7.66 -1.32
C ILE A 42 2.91 -7.77 0.16
N THR A 43 3.61 -8.82 0.52
CA THR A 43 4.10 -9.03 1.88
C THR A 43 5.62 -8.91 1.91
N GLY A 44 6.15 -8.45 3.02
CA GLY A 44 7.60 -8.30 3.18
C GLY A 44 7.95 -7.77 4.56
N GLU A 45 9.23 -7.72 4.82
CA GLU A 45 9.81 -7.24 6.05
C GLU A 45 9.81 -5.70 6.12
N ASP A 46 10.50 -5.17 7.11
CA ASP A 46 10.50 -3.73 7.42
C ASP A 46 11.11 -2.84 6.31
N ASP A 47 11.96 -3.39 5.45
CA ASP A 47 12.59 -2.69 4.32
C ASP A 47 11.60 -2.38 3.19
N LEU A 48 10.55 -3.17 3.03
CA LEU A 48 9.56 -2.96 1.97
C LEU A 48 8.80 -1.63 2.12
N GLY A 49 8.56 -1.17 3.34
CA GLY A 49 7.92 0.12 3.61
C GLY A 49 8.69 1.31 2.99
N PRO A 50 9.96 1.51 3.35
CA PRO A 50 10.81 2.54 2.75
C PRO A 50 10.90 2.44 1.22
N MET A 51 11.01 1.24 0.65
CA MET A 51 11.02 1.05 -0.81
C MET A 51 9.74 1.57 -1.47
N MET A 52 8.59 1.30 -0.88
CA MET A 52 7.31 1.80 -1.39
C MET A 52 7.20 3.33 -1.26
N THR A 53 7.63 3.90 -0.14
CA THR A 53 7.49 5.34 0.10
C THR A 53 8.37 6.18 -0.83
N SER A 54 9.51 5.66 -1.26
CA SER A 54 10.43 6.33 -2.18
C SER A 54 10.25 5.91 -3.65
N HIS A 55 9.33 5.00 -3.96
CA HIS A 55 9.18 4.50 -5.33
C HIS A 55 8.58 5.57 -6.26
N PRO A 56 9.20 5.89 -7.41
CA PRO A 56 8.77 6.98 -8.28
C PRO A 56 7.36 6.78 -8.87
N ASP A 57 6.94 5.54 -9.08
CA ASP A 57 5.64 5.22 -9.67
C ASP A 57 4.49 5.11 -8.63
N ILE A 58 4.74 5.48 -7.39
CA ILE A 58 3.70 5.57 -6.36
C ILE A 58 3.36 7.05 -6.15
N ASP A 59 2.15 7.44 -6.52
CA ASP A 59 1.70 8.84 -6.47
C ASP A 59 1.12 9.24 -5.11
N LYS A 60 0.53 8.28 -4.40
CA LYS A 60 -0.15 8.53 -3.12
C LYS A 60 0.08 7.41 -2.13
N ILE A 61 0.27 7.78 -0.87
CA ILE A 61 0.44 6.84 0.24
C ILE A 61 -0.68 7.06 1.26
N THR A 62 -1.29 5.97 1.68
CA THR A 62 -2.24 5.96 2.80
C THR A 62 -1.72 5.04 3.88
N PHE A 63 -1.60 5.54 5.08
CA PHE A 63 -1.03 4.81 6.20
C PHE A 63 -1.86 5.00 7.48
N THR A 64 -2.06 3.92 8.18
CA THR A 64 -2.63 3.91 9.55
C THR A 64 -1.68 3.12 10.44
N GLY A 65 -1.23 3.75 11.52
CA GLY A 65 -0.28 3.13 12.44
C GLY A 65 0.34 4.15 13.39
N SER A 66 1.56 3.87 13.87
CA SER A 66 2.23 4.74 14.83
C SER A 66 2.66 6.08 14.23
N THR A 67 2.67 7.11 15.07
CA THR A 67 3.17 8.45 14.69
C THR A 67 4.63 8.38 14.21
N ALA A 68 5.46 7.57 14.87
CA ALA A 68 6.86 7.42 14.50
C ALA A 68 7.02 6.87 13.08
N THR A 69 6.25 5.86 12.72
CA THR A 69 6.24 5.32 11.35
C THR A 69 5.68 6.32 10.35
N GLY A 70 4.61 7.04 10.72
CA GLY A 70 4.03 8.08 9.86
C GLY A 70 5.03 9.18 9.50
N LYS A 71 5.85 9.63 10.46
CA LYS A 71 6.91 10.61 10.20
C LYS A 71 7.94 10.10 9.18
N LYS A 72 8.39 8.86 9.32
CA LYS A 72 9.33 8.24 8.36
C LYS A 72 8.73 8.13 6.96
N ILE A 73 7.44 7.82 6.86
CA ILE A 73 6.72 7.76 5.59
C ILE A 73 6.67 9.15 4.95
N MET A 74 6.31 10.18 5.70
CA MET A 74 6.29 11.56 5.21
C MET A 74 7.66 12.01 4.71
N GLU A 75 8.71 11.69 5.45
CA GLU A 75 10.09 11.97 5.09
C GLU A 75 10.46 11.30 3.76
N GLY A 76 10.19 9.99 3.61
CA GLY A 76 10.47 9.25 2.38
C GLY A 76 9.64 9.71 1.17
N ALA A 77 8.42 10.17 1.41
CA ALA A 77 7.51 10.62 0.36
C ALA A 77 7.74 12.07 -0.10
N SER A 78 8.48 12.85 0.69
CA SER A 78 8.64 14.30 0.46
C SER A 78 9.42 14.64 -0.81
N ALA A 79 10.36 13.80 -1.21
CA ALA A 79 11.19 14.03 -2.39
C ALA A 79 10.38 14.19 -3.68
N ASP A 80 9.28 13.41 -3.81
CA ASP A 80 8.40 13.42 -4.98
C ASP A 80 7.06 14.11 -4.71
N LEU A 81 6.94 14.81 -3.58
CA LEU A 81 5.70 15.49 -3.14
C LEU A 81 4.47 14.56 -3.16
N LYS A 82 4.64 13.29 -2.81
CA LYS A 82 3.53 12.32 -2.76
C LYS A 82 2.47 12.75 -1.74
N ARG A 83 1.25 12.48 -2.11
CA ARG A 83 0.10 12.74 -1.22
C ARG A 83 -0.12 11.59 -0.25
#